data_24ee5596445be9370c6ff3ef96a6e9bc
#
_entry.id   24ee5596445be9370c6ff3ef96a6e9bc
#
_cell.length_a   1.000
_cell.length_b   1.000
_cell.length_c   1.000
_cell.angle_alpha   90.00
_cell.angle_beta   90.00
_cell.angle_gamma   90.00
#
_symmetry.space_group_name_H-M   'P 1'
#
loop_
_entity.id
_entity.type
_entity.pdbx_description
1 polymer ?
#
loop_
_entity_poly.entity_id
_entity_poly.type
_entity_poly.pdbx_seq_one_letter_code
_entity_poly.pdbx_strand_id
1 'polypeptide(L)'
;MKKITMVIVAVSAMISLSGCHKDPAYVDSYFQRQSVIEELSNELKGQYSNIFIPVVYNASQEKLDYKSLWKGEVTENGQPVIHYTFGGYENRTVTLQQVPISWISFVIKDTKLAEAVKLLPDYDISIPYSFASSDEETGEASKMGKIIYSDSKVPVTLNFGGKQHLVLFNFKCPSQFVFDADKRPISPGRIQLELKSIIVDNVIVQEIDGYSGEEFFLSIMGKN
;
A
#
# COMPACT_ATOMS: atom_id res chain seq x y z
N MET A 1 34.37 -39.54 40.76
CA MET A 1 34.09 -38.16 41.06
C MET A 1 35.22 -37.29 40.51
N LYS A 2 35.08 -36.67 39.38
CA LYS A 2 36.07 -35.70 38.85
C LYS A 2 35.29 -34.45 38.49
N LYS A 3 35.76 -33.37 39.02
CA LYS A 3 35.24 -32.03 39.02
C LYS A 3 35.24 -31.47 37.58
N ILE A 4 34.07 -31.13 37.09
CA ILE A 4 33.91 -30.22 35.96
C ILE A 4 33.31 -28.96 36.54
N THR A 5 34.16 -28.01 36.84
CA THR A 5 33.74 -26.71 37.33
C THR A 5 34.51 -25.64 36.56
N MET A 6 33.76 -24.66 36.06
CA MET A 6 34.22 -23.35 35.59
C MET A 6 34.99 -23.23 34.30
N VAL A 7 34.27 -23.10 33.23
CA VAL A 7 34.72 -22.33 32.05
C VAL A 7 33.56 -21.51 31.43
N ILE A 8 32.54 -21.16 32.16
CA ILE A 8 31.36 -20.44 31.59
C ILE A 8 31.33 -18.93 31.95
N VAL A 9 32.31 -18.43 32.68
CA VAL A 9 32.22 -17.02 33.15
C VAL A 9 33.07 -16.05 32.31
N ALA A 10 33.91 -16.53 31.36
CA ALA A 10 34.81 -15.64 30.63
C ALA A 10 34.30 -15.16 29.25
N VAL A 11 33.16 -15.66 28.77
CA VAL A 11 32.62 -15.26 27.44
C VAL A 11 31.57 -14.16 27.54
N SER A 12 30.98 -13.96 28.70
CA SER A 12 29.91 -12.93 28.86
C SER A 12 30.44 -11.51 29.07
N ALA A 13 31.74 -11.34 29.32
CA ALA A 13 32.31 -10.02 29.59
C ALA A 13 32.94 -9.34 28.36
N MET A 14 33.04 -10.03 27.22
CA MET A 14 33.60 -9.42 26.01
C MET A 14 32.56 -8.91 25.01
N ILE A 15 31.28 -9.12 25.28
CA ILE A 15 30.21 -8.61 24.41
C ILE A 15 29.75 -7.21 24.83
N SER A 16 30.15 -6.75 26.02
CA SER A 16 29.72 -5.43 26.52
C SER A 16 30.69 -4.27 26.23
N LEU A 17 31.80 -4.52 25.50
CA LEU A 17 32.77 -3.47 25.14
C LEU A 17 32.89 -3.22 23.63
N SER A 18 32.16 -3.95 22.80
CA SER A 18 32.01 -3.56 21.38
C SER A 18 30.88 -2.53 21.27
N GLY A 19 31.19 -1.41 21.81
CA GLY A 19 30.92 -0.36 21.17
C GLY A 19 29.84 0.51 21.07
N CYS A 20 29.79 1.43 21.78
CA CYS A 20 29.27 2.72 21.33
C CYS A 20 30.23 3.35 20.30
N HIS A 21 30.42 2.76 19.17
CA HIS A 21 30.59 3.53 17.98
C HIS A 21 29.19 4.03 17.61
N LYS A 22 28.85 5.21 18.10
CA LYS A 22 27.83 6.02 17.46
C LYS A 22 28.34 6.23 16.07
N ASP A 23 27.82 5.46 15.13
CA ASP A 23 27.98 5.75 13.73
C ASP A 23 27.55 7.21 13.54
N PRO A 24 28.43 8.12 13.10
CA PRO A 24 28.07 9.53 12.94
C PRO A 24 26.95 9.74 11.90
N ALA A 25 26.54 8.69 11.19
CA ALA A 25 25.43 8.67 10.26
C ALA A 25 24.06 8.36 10.91
N TYR A 26 23.99 7.98 12.19
CA TYR A 26 22.70 7.85 12.87
C TYR A 26 22.18 9.22 13.32
N VAL A 27 21.86 10.04 12.37
CA VAL A 27 20.99 11.19 12.59
C VAL A 27 19.60 10.60 12.78
N ASP A 28 19.09 10.66 14.01
CA ASP A 28 17.71 10.29 14.34
C ASP A 28 16.80 11.17 13.48
N SER A 29 16.37 10.64 12.33
CA SER A 29 15.62 11.44 11.37
C SER A 29 14.36 11.93 12.07
N TYR A 30 13.97 13.18 11.84
CA TYR A 30 12.78 13.79 12.43
C TYR A 30 11.56 12.85 12.33
N PHE A 31 11.41 12.16 11.21
CA PHE A 31 10.31 11.25 10.92
C PHE A 31 10.45 9.83 11.53
N GLN A 32 11.53 9.54 12.26
CA GLN A 32 11.69 8.31 13.03
C GLN A 32 11.28 8.48 14.49
N ARG A 33 11.09 9.71 14.96
CA ARG A 33 10.67 9.99 16.33
C ARG A 33 9.22 9.59 16.52
N GLN A 34 8.96 8.75 17.52
CA GLN A 34 7.61 8.27 17.83
C GLN A 34 6.59 9.39 17.98
N SER A 35 6.95 10.46 18.69
CA SER A 35 6.06 11.61 18.90
C SER A 35 5.68 12.32 17.59
N VAL A 36 6.61 12.41 16.64
CA VAL A 36 6.35 12.99 15.31
C VAL A 36 5.43 12.09 14.50
N ILE A 37 5.70 10.78 14.51
CA ILE A 37 4.85 9.80 13.81
C ILE A 37 3.43 9.82 14.38
N GLU A 38 3.28 9.91 15.70
CA GLU A 38 1.99 10.00 16.37
C GLU A 38 1.24 11.28 15.97
N GLU A 39 1.91 12.43 16.04
CA GLU A 39 1.34 13.72 15.66
C GLU A 39 0.86 13.71 14.19
N LEU A 40 1.74 13.32 13.25
CA LEU A 40 1.42 13.27 11.82
C LEU A 40 0.30 12.29 11.51
N SER A 41 0.30 11.11 12.14
CA SER A 41 -0.74 10.11 11.93
C SER A 41 -2.10 10.58 12.45
N ASN A 42 -2.13 11.26 13.59
CA ASN A 42 -3.36 11.79 14.16
C ASN A 42 -3.89 12.99 13.37
N GLU A 43 -3.00 13.76 12.74
CA GLU A 43 -3.40 14.85 11.85
C GLU A 43 -4.02 14.32 10.54
N LEU A 44 -3.48 13.23 9.97
CA LEU A 44 -4.07 12.59 8.80
C LEU A 44 -5.37 11.84 9.12
N LYS A 45 -5.61 11.48 10.38
CA LYS A 45 -6.79 10.69 10.78
C LYS A 45 -8.07 11.38 10.34
N GLY A 46 -8.88 10.69 9.55
CA GLY A 46 -10.16 11.23 9.09
C GLY A 46 -10.72 10.52 7.88
N GLN A 47 -11.88 11.00 7.45
CA GLN A 47 -12.56 10.56 6.24
C GLN A 47 -12.32 11.57 5.13
N TYR A 48 -12.06 11.04 3.95
CA TYR A 48 -11.77 11.80 2.75
C TYR A 48 -12.57 11.27 1.57
N SER A 49 -12.76 12.12 0.57
CA SER A 49 -13.30 11.72 -0.72
C SER A 49 -12.55 12.45 -1.83
N ASN A 50 -12.30 11.77 -2.94
CA ASN A 50 -11.61 12.41 -4.05
C ASN A 50 -11.90 11.70 -5.37
N ILE A 51 -11.52 12.36 -6.46
CA ILE A 51 -11.68 11.82 -7.82
C ILE A 51 -10.89 10.52 -7.95
N PHE A 52 -11.56 9.51 -8.50
CA PHE A 52 -11.03 8.19 -8.76
C PHE A 52 -10.83 7.99 -10.26
N ILE A 53 -9.61 7.69 -10.66
CA ILE A 53 -9.23 7.51 -12.06
C ILE A 53 -8.68 6.10 -12.24
N PRO A 54 -9.48 5.15 -12.74
CA PRO A 54 -9.01 3.84 -13.14
C PRO A 54 -8.42 3.88 -14.56
N VAL A 55 -7.32 3.15 -14.73
CA VAL A 55 -6.71 2.86 -16.02
C VAL A 55 -6.62 1.35 -16.12
N VAL A 56 -7.43 0.75 -16.98
CA VAL A 56 -7.54 -0.71 -17.10
C VAL A 56 -7.53 -1.07 -18.58
N TYR A 57 -6.53 -1.86 -18.98
CA TYR A 57 -6.38 -2.38 -20.33
C TYR A 57 -6.23 -3.90 -20.30
N ASN A 58 -6.90 -4.59 -21.21
CA ASN A 58 -6.72 -6.03 -21.41
C ASN A 58 -5.55 -6.33 -22.37
N ALA A 59 -5.25 -7.61 -22.58
CA ALA A 59 -4.19 -8.05 -23.49
C ALA A 59 -4.35 -7.56 -24.95
N SER A 60 -5.57 -7.26 -25.38
CA SER A 60 -5.87 -6.69 -26.69
C SER A 60 -5.75 -5.16 -26.74
N GLN A 61 -5.25 -4.53 -25.67
CA GLN A 61 -5.17 -3.08 -25.51
C GLN A 61 -6.54 -2.37 -25.54
N GLU A 62 -7.61 -3.12 -25.26
CA GLU A 62 -8.94 -2.53 -25.09
C GLU A 62 -9.02 -1.89 -23.71
N LYS A 63 -9.52 -0.67 -23.66
CA LYS A 63 -9.71 0.08 -22.42
C LYS A 63 -11.08 -0.24 -21.80
N LEU A 64 -11.10 -0.50 -20.50
CA LEU A 64 -12.34 -0.65 -19.75
C LEU A 64 -13.13 0.66 -19.75
N ASP A 65 -14.38 0.63 -20.17
CA ASP A 65 -15.32 1.75 -20.01
C ASP A 65 -15.86 1.78 -18.57
N TYR A 66 -14.99 2.23 -17.66
CA TYR A 66 -15.32 2.28 -16.24
C TYR A 66 -16.46 3.25 -15.92
N LYS A 67 -16.69 4.27 -16.76
CA LYS A 67 -17.75 5.26 -16.51
C LYS A 67 -19.14 4.63 -16.59
N SER A 68 -19.35 3.72 -17.53
CA SER A 68 -20.61 2.99 -17.64
C SER A 68 -20.80 1.94 -16.53
N LEU A 69 -19.71 1.48 -15.92
CA LEU A 69 -19.74 0.45 -14.88
C LEU A 69 -19.77 1.03 -13.46
N TRP A 70 -19.37 2.30 -13.29
CA TRP A 70 -19.34 2.95 -11.99
C TRP A 70 -20.75 3.18 -11.46
N LYS A 71 -21.02 2.71 -10.24
CA LYS A 71 -22.32 2.84 -9.58
C LYS A 71 -22.29 3.74 -8.34
N GLY A 72 -21.08 4.21 -7.98
CA GLY A 72 -20.87 5.09 -6.84
C GLY A 72 -21.13 6.56 -7.14
N GLU A 73 -20.72 7.41 -6.22
CA GLU A 73 -20.81 8.85 -6.33
C GLU A 73 -19.98 9.40 -7.52
N VAL A 74 -20.48 10.47 -8.13
CA VAL A 74 -19.76 11.21 -9.16
C VAL A 74 -19.72 12.70 -8.83
N THR A 75 -18.68 13.40 -9.31
CA THR A 75 -18.63 14.86 -9.27
C THR A 75 -19.66 15.46 -10.22
N GLU A 76 -19.88 16.78 -10.14
CA GLU A 76 -20.73 17.53 -11.09
C GLU A 76 -20.31 17.31 -12.56
N ASN A 77 -19.03 17.04 -12.81
CA ASN A 77 -18.49 16.75 -14.14
C ASN A 77 -18.51 15.24 -14.49
N GLY A 78 -19.23 14.41 -13.73
CA GLY A 78 -19.34 12.97 -13.99
C GLY A 78 -18.07 12.16 -13.75
N GLN A 79 -17.13 12.67 -12.94
CA GLN A 79 -15.94 11.92 -12.54
C GLN A 79 -16.27 11.03 -11.33
N PRO A 80 -15.90 9.74 -11.34
CA PRO A 80 -16.05 8.87 -10.18
C PRO A 80 -15.38 9.44 -8.93
N VAL A 81 -16.02 9.27 -7.77
CA VAL A 81 -15.51 9.66 -6.47
C VAL A 81 -15.37 8.41 -5.62
N ILE A 82 -14.23 8.25 -4.96
CA ILE A 82 -14.00 7.20 -3.97
C ILE A 82 -13.83 7.82 -2.58
N HIS A 83 -14.40 7.14 -1.59
CA HIS A 83 -14.21 7.50 -0.19
C HIS A 83 -13.08 6.68 0.41
N TYR A 84 -12.33 7.30 1.31
CA TYR A 84 -11.25 6.62 2.03
C TYR A 84 -11.06 7.19 3.42
N THR A 85 -10.54 6.37 4.33
CA THR A 85 -10.34 6.74 5.73
C THR A 85 -8.89 6.50 6.12
N PHE A 86 -8.24 7.51 6.67
CA PHE A 86 -6.95 7.36 7.34
C PHE A 86 -7.16 6.98 8.80
N GLY A 87 -6.54 5.89 9.24
CA GLY A 87 -6.39 5.54 10.64
C GLY A 87 -5.36 6.45 11.32
N GLY A 88 -5.48 6.56 12.66
CA GLY A 88 -4.50 7.28 13.47
C GLY A 88 -3.24 6.45 13.75
N TYR A 89 -2.45 6.91 14.72
CA TYR A 89 -1.16 6.32 15.06
C TYR A 89 -1.19 4.81 15.33
N GLU A 90 -2.19 4.32 16.06
CA GLU A 90 -2.29 2.89 16.40
C GLU A 90 -2.66 2.00 15.21
N ASN A 91 -3.32 2.58 14.20
CA ASN A 91 -3.70 1.89 12.98
C ASN A 91 -3.33 2.76 11.77
N ARG A 92 -2.05 2.75 11.42
CA ARG A 92 -1.51 3.51 10.27
C ARG A 92 -1.84 2.82 8.96
N THR A 93 -3.13 2.81 8.63
CA THR A 93 -3.64 2.34 7.35
C THR A 93 -4.52 3.40 6.72
N VAL A 94 -4.53 3.45 5.40
CA VAL A 94 -5.59 4.08 4.64
C VAL A 94 -6.50 2.98 4.10
N THR A 95 -7.80 3.10 4.35
CA THR A 95 -8.79 2.15 3.84
C THR A 95 -9.59 2.83 2.74
N LEU A 96 -9.40 2.35 1.51
CA LEU A 96 -10.19 2.73 0.35
C LEU A 96 -11.50 1.96 0.41
N GLN A 97 -12.64 2.65 0.32
CA GLN A 97 -13.96 2.05 0.48
C GLN A 97 -14.54 1.67 -0.88
N GLN A 98 -15.19 0.52 -0.95
CA GLN A 98 -15.96 0.07 -2.10
C GLN A 98 -15.17 0.08 -3.43
N VAL A 99 -13.93 -0.39 -3.40
CA VAL A 99 -13.10 -0.53 -4.61
C VAL A 99 -13.67 -1.65 -5.49
N PRO A 100 -13.95 -1.38 -6.79
CA PRO A 100 -14.56 -2.36 -7.68
C PRO A 100 -13.54 -3.39 -8.18
N ILE A 101 -13.14 -4.31 -7.30
CA ILE A 101 -12.16 -5.38 -7.65
C ILE A 101 -12.68 -6.34 -8.72
N SER A 102 -13.99 -6.41 -8.95
CA SER A 102 -14.60 -7.14 -10.06
C SER A 102 -14.05 -6.69 -11.44
N TRP A 103 -13.57 -5.45 -11.56
CA TRP A 103 -12.98 -4.94 -12.79
C TRP A 103 -11.63 -5.60 -13.14
N ILE A 104 -10.98 -6.27 -12.18
CA ILE A 104 -9.80 -7.09 -12.42
C ILE A 104 -10.11 -8.21 -13.43
N SER A 105 -11.36 -8.68 -13.48
CA SER A 105 -11.80 -9.67 -14.47
C SER A 105 -11.46 -9.30 -15.92
N PHE A 106 -11.37 -8.00 -16.21
CA PHE A 106 -11.08 -7.50 -17.56
C PHE A 106 -9.64 -7.76 -18.01
N VAL A 107 -8.71 -7.91 -17.06
CA VAL A 107 -7.29 -8.18 -17.35
C VAL A 107 -6.91 -9.65 -17.16
N ILE A 108 -7.81 -10.49 -16.64
CA ILE A 108 -7.55 -11.91 -16.37
C ILE A 108 -7.62 -12.71 -17.66
N LYS A 109 -6.56 -13.54 -17.91
CA LYS A 109 -6.47 -14.43 -19.08
C LYS A 109 -7.28 -15.72 -18.93
N ASP A 110 -7.30 -16.30 -17.72
CA ASP A 110 -8.10 -17.49 -17.45
C ASP A 110 -9.59 -17.13 -17.38
N THR A 111 -10.37 -17.68 -18.32
CA THR A 111 -11.79 -17.35 -18.46
C THR A 111 -12.63 -17.74 -17.25
N LYS A 112 -12.32 -18.89 -16.61
CA LYS A 112 -13.08 -19.35 -15.43
C LYS A 112 -12.82 -18.48 -14.22
N LEU A 113 -11.55 -18.08 -14.04
CA LEU A 113 -11.16 -17.17 -12.99
C LEU A 113 -11.77 -15.76 -13.25
N ALA A 114 -11.72 -15.28 -14.49
CA ALA A 114 -12.31 -13.99 -14.88
C ALA A 114 -13.82 -13.95 -14.60
N GLU A 115 -14.56 -14.99 -14.98
CA GLU A 115 -15.99 -15.12 -14.70
C GLU A 115 -16.29 -15.10 -13.19
N ALA A 116 -15.49 -15.80 -12.39
CA ALA A 116 -15.64 -15.80 -10.93
C ALA A 116 -15.34 -14.43 -10.31
N VAL A 117 -14.26 -13.76 -10.75
CA VAL A 117 -13.88 -12.43 -10.27
C VAL A 117 -14.90 -11.38 -10.64
N LYS A 118 -15.52 -11.46 -11.83
CA LYS A 118 -16.56 -10.54 -12.30
C LYS A 118 -17.77 -10.46 -11.37
N LEU A 119 -18.02 -11.51 -10.60
CA LEU A 119 -19.14 -11.61 -9.67
C LEU A 119 -18.82 -11.08 -8.26
N LEU A 120 -17.57 -10.65 -8.01
CA LEU A 120 -17.18 -10.11 -6.72
C LEU A 120 -17.89 -8.78 -6.44
N PRO A 121 -18.29 -8.54 -5.18
CA PRO A 121 -18.72 -7.23 -4.75
C PRO A 121 -17.56 -6.24 -4.72
N ASP A 122 -17.86 -4.98 -4.50
CA ASP A 122 -16.87 -3.98 -4.17
C ASP A 122 -16.23 -4.29 -2.80
N TYR A 123 -14.94 -3.98 -2.65
CA TYR A 123 -14.15 -4.32 -1.46
C TYR A 123 -13.51 -3.09 -0.84
N ASP A 124 -13.39 -3.13 0.48
CA ASP A 124 -12.55 -2.19 1.20
C ASP A 124 -11.10 -2.70 1.17
N ILE A 125 -10.19 -1.85 0.69
CA ILE A 125 -8.77 -2.17 0.59
C ILE A 125 -8.01 -1.35 1.61
N SER A 126 -7.34 -2.02 2.55
CA SER A 126 -6.49 -1.37 3.55
C SER A 126 -5.03 -1.41 3.12
N ILE A 127 -4.40 -0.24 3.11
CA ILE A 127 -3.02 0.00 2.68
C ILE A 127 -2.26 0.59 3.86
N PRO A 128 -1.26 -0.09 4.41
CA PRO A 128 -0.40 0.48 5.44
C PRO A 128 0.37 1.69 4.90
N TYR A 129 0.58 2.70 5.75
CA TYR A 129 1.42 3.83 5.41
C TYR A 129 2.45 4.13 6.50
N SER A 130 3.51 4.81 6.10
CA SER A 130 4.59 5.25 6.97
C SER A 130 5.08 6.63 6.56
N PHE A 131 5.91 7.23 7.40
CA PHE A 131 6.59 8.49 7.12
C PHE A 131 8.08 8.26 6.97
N ALA A 132 8.71 9.01 6.09
CA ALA A 132 10.15 9.06 5.95
C ALA A 132 10.60 10.48 5.59
N SER A 133 11.89 10.78 5.75
CA SER A 133 12.48 11.98 5.18
C SER A 133 12.43 11.93 3.64
N SER A 134 12.16 13.06 3.01
CA SER A 134 12.27 13.17 1.55
C SER A 134 13.72 13.31 1.08
N ASP A 135 14.60 13.87 1.93
CA ASP A 135 15.99 14.14 1.63
C ASP A 135 16.87 13.10 2.35
N GLU A 136 17.50 12.23 1.59
CA GLU A 136 18.45 11.24 2.12
C GLU A 136 19.86 11.83 2.36
N GLU A 137 20.16 13.02 1.81
CA GLU A 137 21.54 13.52 1.69
C GLU A 137 21.93 14.70 2.62
N THR A 138 21.01 15.35 3.27
CA THR A 138 21.36 16.49 4.14
C THR A 138 21.30 16.09 5.60
N GLY A 139 22.46 16.08 6.27
CA GLY A 139 22.62 15.78 7.70
C GLY A 139 21.95 16.77 8.67
N GLU A 140 21.16 17.71 8.18
CA GLU A 140 20.23 18.53 8.95
C GLU A 140 18.89 17.80 9.03
N ALA A 141 18.20 17.93 10.17
CA ALA A 141 16.89 17.35 10.37
C ALA A 141 15.87 18.05 9.43
N SER A 142 15.87 17.63 8.17
CA SER A 142 14.93 18.11 7.18
C SER A 142 13.52 17.83 7.66
N LYS A 143 12.67 18.86 7.65
CA LYS A 143 11.24 18.73 7.92
C LYS A 143 10.44 18.42 6.66
N MET A 144 11.12 18.24 5.53
CA MET A 144 10.53 17.70 4.32
C MET A 144 10.35 16.20 4.48
N GLY A 145 9.11 15.76 4.56
CA GLY A 145 8.72 14.38 4.73
C GLY A 145 8.00 13.83 3.51
N LYS A 146 7.89 12.51 3.49
CA LYS A 146 7.06 11.78 2.52
C LYS A 146 6.17 10.77 3.22
N ILE A 147 4.93 10.66 2.76
CA ILE A 147 4.05 9.53 3.08
C ILE A 147 4.39 8.43 2.09
N ILE A 148 4.69 7.23 2.60
CA ILE A 148 4.98 6.03 1.82
C ILE A 148 3.85 5.04 2.04
N TYR A 149 3.24 4.58 0.98
CA TYR A 149 2.22 3.54 1.00
C TYR A 149 2.85 2.17 0.75
N SER A 150 2.52 1.19 1.57
CA SER A 150 3.03 -0.18 1.41
C SER A 150 2.19 -0.97 0.42
N ASP A 151 2.80 -1.99 -0.16
CA ASP A 151 2.08 -2.94 -1.00
C ASP A 151 0.96 -3.63 -0.22
N SER A 152 -0.13 -3.95 -0.89
CA SER A 152 -1.31 -4.56 -0.29
C SER A 152 -1.72 -5.84 -1.03
N LYS A 153 -2.23 -6.81 -0.27
CA LYS A 153 -2.80 -8.04 -0.81
C LYS A 153 -4.27 -8.14 -0.42
N VAL A 154 -5.13 -8.32 -1.40
CA VAL A 154 -6.57 -8.51 -1.19
C VAL A 154 -6.90 -9.99 -1.32
N PRO A 155 -7.16 -10.70 -0.21
CA PRO A 155 -7.57 -12.09 -0.24
C PRO A 155 -9.05 -12.22 -0.53
N VAL A 156 -9.42 -13.10 -1.45
CA VAL A 156 -10.79 -13.48 -1.74
C VAL A 156 -10.91 -15.00 -1.88
N THR A 157 -12.04 -15.56 -1.48
CA THR A 157 -12.35 -16.96 -1.70
C THR A 157 -13.30 -17.08 -2.86
N LEU A 158 -12.90 -17.79 -3.92
CA LEU A 158 -13.67 -17.97 -5.15
C LEU A 158 -13.94 -19.43 -5.45
N ASN A 159 -15.10 -19.70 -6.07
CA ASN A 159 -15.44 -21.02 -6.59
C ASN A 159 -15.34 -21.00 -8.12
N PHE A 160 -14.39 -21.73 -8.69
CA PHE A 160 -14.27 -21.92 -10.14
C PHE A 160 -13.62 -23.28 -10.45
N GLY A 161 -13.82 -23.79 -11.65
CA GLY A 161 -13.31 -25.11 -12.02
C GLY A 161 -13.80 -26.27 -11.14
N GLY A 162 -14.94 -26.10 -10.44
CA GLY A 162 -15.52 -27.10 -9.54
C GLY A 162 -14.86 -27.18 -8.15
N LYS A 163 -13.99 -26.24 -7.79
CA LYS A 163 -13.29 -26.16 -6.49
C LYS A 163 -13.34 -24.75 -5.91
N GLN A 164 -13.15 -24.70 -4.59
CA GLN A 164 -12.94 -23.45 -3.88
C GLN A 164 -11.44 -23.12 -3.88
N HIS A 165 -11.10 -21.88 -4.14
CA HIS A 165 -9.73 -21.38 -4.22
C HIS A 165 -9.54 -20.13 -3.37
N LEU A 166 -8.38 -20.00 -2.73
CA LEU A 166 -7.92 -18.74 -2.18
C LEU A 166 -7.21 -17.96 -3.28
N VAL A 167 -7.76 -16.80 -3.63
CA VAL A 167 -7.18 -15.89 -4.62
C VAL A 167 -6.66 -14.65 -3.92
N LEU A 168 -5.43 -14.26 -4.22
CA LEU A 168 -4.81 -13.03 -3.70
C LEU A 168 -4.54 -12.10 -4.89
N PHE A 169 -5.10 -10.89 -4.82
CA PHE A 169 -4.74 -9.80 -5.71
C PHE A 169 -3.61 -9.00 -5.06
N ASN A 170 -2.42 -9.04 -5.67
CA ASN A 170 -1.23 -8.39 -5.15
C ASN A 170 -1.07 -6.99 -5.78
N PHE A 171 -1.26 -5.96 -4.98
CA PHE A 171 -1.15 -4.57 -5.40
C PHE A 171 0.15 -3.95 -4.91
N LYS A 172 0.85 -3.27 -5.81
CA LYS A 172 1.90 -2.32 -5.49
C LYS A 172 1.31 -0.93 -5.31
N CYS A 173 1.83 -0.19 -4.33
CA CYS A 173 1.44 1.19 -4.06
C CYS A 173 2.64 2.11 -4.36
N PRO A 174 2.87 2.49 -5.63
CA PRO A 174 4.08 3.21 -6.04
C PRO A 174 4.09 4.67 -5.62
N SER A 175 2.95 5.19 -5.15
CA SER A 175 2.82 6.61 -4.83
C SER A 175 3.56 6.96 -3.54
N GLN A 176 4.20 8.11 -3.59
CA GLN A 176 4.77 8.81 -2.45
C GLN A 176 4.26 10.25 -2.49
N PHE A 177 4.01 10.83 -1.35
CA PHE A 177 3.59 12.23 -1.25
C PHE A 177 4.55 13.00 -0.36
N VAL A 178 5.21 14.00 -0.94
CA VAL A 178 6.15 14.88 -0.22
C VAL A 178 5.37 16.02 0.41
N PHE A 179 5.66 16.32 1.67
CA PHE A 179 5.05 17.41 2.44
C PHE A 179 6.11 18.11 3.30
N ASP A 180 5.80 19.33 3.70
CA ASP A 180 6.58 20.10 4.65
C ASP A 180 5.93 20.00 6.02
N ALA A 181 6.63 19.40 7.01
CA ALA A 181 6.09 19.20 8.35
C ALA A 181 5.85 20.50 9.13
N ASP A 182 6.36 21.64 8.67
CA ASP A 182 6.06 22.96 9.23
C ASP A 182 4.80 23.59 8.62
N LYS A 183 4.30 23.06 7.50
CA LYS A 183 3.08 23.51 6.84
C LYS A 183 1.92 22.59 7.16
N ARG A 184 1.00 23.06 7.95
CA ARG A 184 -0.16 22.31 8.43
C ARG A 184 -1.48 22.88 7.90
N PRO A 185 -2.51 22.05 7.72
CA PRO A 185 -2.52 20.58 7.85
C PRO A 185 -1.82 19.90 6.68
N ILE A 186 -1.26 18.68 6.91
CA ILE A 186 -0.73 17.87 5.84
C ILE A 186 -1.87 17.23 5.05
N SER A 187 -1.68 17.15 3.72
CA SER A 187 -2.63 16.48 2.83
C SER A 187 -2.27 14.99 2.68
N PRO A 188 -3.26 14.08 2.56
CA PRO A 188 -2.98 12.68 2.27
C PRO A 188 -2.28 12.43 0.92
N GLY A 189 -2.31 13.42 0.03
CA GLY A 189 -1.70 13.33 -1.29
C GLY A 189 -2.42 12.35 -2.22
N ARG A 190 -1.69 11.92 -3.26
CA ARG A 190 -2.19 10.97 -4.26
C ARG A 190 -1.95 9.54 -3.79
N ILE A 191 -2.97 8.69 -3.90
CA ILE A 191 -2.86 7.26 -3.62
C ILE A 191 -3.00 6.49 -4.93
N GLN A 192 -2.12 5.52 -5.16
CA GLN A 192 -2.09 4.71 -6.36
C GLN A 192 -2.01 3.22 -6.02
N LEU A 193 -2.79 2.41 -6.73
CA LEU A 193 -2.79 0.97 -6.65
C LEU A 193 -2.53 0.39 -8.03
N GLU A 194 -1.52 -0.43 -8.15
CA GLU A 194 -1.17 -1.14 -9.37
C GLU A 194 -1.22 -2.65 -9.13
N LEU A 195 -2.09 -3.36 -9.82
CA LEU A 195 -2.13 -4.81 -9.73
C LEU A 195 -0.87 -5.40 -10.37
N LYS A 196 -0.11 -6.19 -9.62
CA LYS A 196 1.15 -6.80 -10.08
C LYS A 196 1.02 -8.27 -10.39
N SER A 197 0.22 -8.99 -9.61
CA SER A 197 0.04 -10.41 -9.82
C SER A 197 -1.26 -10.91 -9.23
N ILE A 198 -1.72 -12.03 -9.77
CA ILE A 198 -2.84 -12.81 -9.29
C ILE A 198 -2.29 -14.16 -8.85
N ILE A 199 -2.56 -14.50 -7.60
CA ILE A 199 -2.05 -15.70 -6.94
C ILE A 199 -3.26 -16.58 -6.61
N VAL A 200 -3.25 -17.84 -7.01
CA VAL A 200 -4.29 -18.83 -6.68
C VAL A 200 -3.62 -19.96 -5.91
N ASP A 201 -4.13 -20.26 -4.71
CA ASP A 201 -3.62 -21.32 -3.84
C ASP A 201 -2.09 -21.27 -3.66
N ASN A 202 -1.55 -20.06 -3.42
CA ASN A 202 -0.13 -19.75 -3.29
C ASN A 202 0.72 -19.88 -4.58
N VAL A 203 0.10 -20.03 -5.76
CA VAL A 203 0.80 -20.06 -7.05
C VAL A 203 0.48 -18.79 -7.83
N ILE A 204 1.49 -18.10 -8.33
CA ILE A 204 1.29 -16.97 -9.25
C ILE A 204 0.77 -17.54 -10.57
N VAL A 205 -0.49 -17.22 -10.90
CA VAL A 205 -1.13 -17.67 -12.15
C VAL A 205 -1.07 -16.63 -13.25
N GLN A 206 -0.89 -15.36 -12.88
CA GLN A 206 -0.71 -14.27 -13.83
C GLN A 206 0.10 -13.13 -13.21
N GLU A 207 1.11 -12.65 -13.92
CA GLU A 207 1.79 -11.37 -13.66
C GLU A 207 1.21 -10.30 -14.57
N ILE A 208 1.14 -9.05 -14.05
CA ILE A 208 0.63 -7.88 -14.75
C ILE A 208 1.72 -6.83 -14.65
N ASP A 209 2.55 -6.74 -15.67
CA ASP A 209 3.76 -5.92 -15.68
C ASP A 209 3.69 -4.69 -16.60
N GLY A 210 2.58 -4.54 -17.32
CA GLY A 210 2.39 -3.48 -18.33
C GLY A 210 3.11 -3.76 -19.66
N TYR A 211 4.11 -4.67 -19.69
CA TYR A 211 4.82 -5.03 -20.92
C TYR A 211 4.02 -6.03 -21.76
N SER A 212 3.23 -6.86 -21.12
CA SER A 212 2.33 -7.82 -21.79
C SER A 212 1.05 -7.19 -22.32
N GLY A 213 0.86 -5.90 -22.08
CA GLY A 213 -0.28 -5.13 -22.56
C GLY A 213 -1.43 -5.03 -21.58
N GLU A 214 -1.50 -5.90 -20.59
CA GLU A 214 -2.49 -5.78 -19.53
C GLU A 214 -2.04 -4.75 -18.50
N GLU A 215 -2.97 -3.87 -18.10
CA GLU A 215 -2.75 -2.89 -17.05
C GLU A 215 -3.98 -2.78 -16.18
N PHE A 216 -3.78 -2.80 -14.87
CA PHE A 216 -4.80 -2.47 -13.90
C PHE A 216 -4.21 -1.50 -12.88
N PHE A 217 -4.59 -0.25 -13.02
CA PHE A 217 -4.07 0.85 -12.22
C PHE A 217 -5.21 1.73 -11.73
N LEU A 218 -5.25 1.98 -10.44
CA LEU A 218 -6.21 2.85 -9.80
C LEU A 218 -5.49 4.06 -9.21
N SER A 219 -5.97 5.26 -9.47
CA SER A 219 -5.41 6.49 -8.94
C SER A 219 -6.48 7.33 -8.26
N ILE A 220 -6.22 7.70 -7.02
CA ILE A 220 -7.02 8.64 -6.26
C ILE A 220 -6.25 9.95 -6.25
N MET A 221 -6.86 11.00 -6.78
CA MET A 221 -6.22 12.32 -6.84
C MET A 221 -6.06 12.87 -5.43
N GLY A 222 -4.90 13.45 -5.12
CA GLY A 222 -4.71 14.22 -3.90
C GLY A 222 -5.50 15.53 -3.94
N LYS A 223 -5.85 16.08 -2.79
CA LYS A 223 -6.20 17.50 -2.70
C LYS A 223 -4.91 18.30 -2.93
N ASN A 224 -4.92 19.20 -3.91
CA ASN A 224 -3.91 20.24 -4.04
C ASN A 224 -4.07 21.27 -2.94
#